data_56f98e5239984a9162c3b593a83d030b
#
_entry.id   56f98e5239984a9162c3b593a83d030b
#
_cell.length_a   1.000
_cell.length_b   1.000
_cell.length_c   1.000
_cell.angle_alpha   90.00
_cell.angle_beta   90.00
_cell.angle_gamma   90.00
#
_symmetry.space_group_name_H-M   'P 1'
#
loop_
_entity.id
_entity.type
_entity.pdbx_description
1 polymer ?
#
loop_
_entity_poly.entity_id
_entity_poly.type
_entity_poly.pdbx_seq_one_letter_code
_entity_poly.pdbx_strand_id
1 'polypeptide(L)'
;LARLDLVPKAERAAAPKNHESPVAAPAGWSSVRIRPGSSETRSGMPRRGIKITEMPFGVGRKPLRGEQTPRVGITLMFGDSKPYNLSRSHFVIERGNNALMIRDVGSQLGTVVNGERIGIDERNNAVPLHIGENEITAGGTNTPFAFIVDIEP
;
A
#
# COMPACT_ATOMS: atom_id res chain seq x y z
N LEU A 1 5.97 -14.15 -26.93
CA LEU A 1 5.58 -13.34 -26.33
C LEU A 1 5.30 -13.00 -26.17
N ALA A 2 5.76 -12.99 -26.50
CA ALA A 2 5.40 -11.96 -25.96
C ALA A 2 5.34 -11.51 -25.85
N ARG A 3 5.57 -11.31 -26.51
CA ARG A 3 5.45 -10.20 -26.05
C ARG A 3 4.98 -9.62 -26.07
N LEU A 4 5.36 -9.51 -26.36
CA LEU A 4 4.88 -8.35 -25.86
C LEU A 4 4.60 -7.79 -25.65
N ASP A 5 4.81 -7.55 -26.03
CA ASP A 5 4.41 -6.43 -25.39
C ASP A 5 4.26 -5.93 -25.01
N LEU A 6 4.54 -5.80 -25.37
CA LEU A 6 4.37 -4.76 -24.64
C LEU A 6 4.15 -4.15 -24.10
N VAL A 7 4.43 -4.12 -24.17
CA VAL A 7 4.18 -2.97 -23.21
C VAL A 7 4.01 -2.43 -22.54
N PRO A 8 3.76 -2.06 -22.43
CA PRO A 8 3.54 -1.05 -21.46
C PRO A 8 3.38 -0.74 -20.82
N LYS A 9 3.47 -0.74 -20.75
CA LYS A 9 3.24 0.00 -19.75
C LYS A 9 3.21 0.29 -19.18
N ALA A 10 3.38 0.02 -19.98
CA ALA A 10 3.28 0.70 -19.19
C ALA A 10 3.39 0.61 -18.91
N GLU A 11 3.79 0.22 -19.08
CA GLU A 11 3.77 0.52 -18.49
C GLU A 11 3.97 0.64 -18.13
N ARG A 12 4.13 0.46 -18.67
CA ARG A 12 4.21 0.93 -18.01
C ARG A 12 4.50 1.16 -17.50
N ALA A 13 4.82 0.81 -18.18
CA ALA A 13 5.04 1.41 -17.47
C ALA A 13 5.35 1.21 -17.17
N ALA A 14 5.64 0.75 -17.50
CA ALA A 14 5.85 0.93 -16.92
C ALA A 14 6.06 0.34 -16.87
N ALA A 15 6.32 -0.24 -17.37
CA ALA A 15 6.42 -0.32 -17.00
C ALA A 15 6.87 -0.83 -17.10
N PRO A 16 6.99 -1.33 -17.50
CA PRO A 16 7.36 -1.45 -17.38
C PRO A 16 7.71 -1.99 -17.72
N LYS A 17 7.91 -2.09 -17.94
CA LYS A 17 8.25 -2.33 -18.09
C LYS A 17 8.15 -3.33 -18.64
N ASN A 18 8.21 -3.89 -18.98
CA ASN A 18 8.08 -4.68 -19.37
C ASN A 18 7.23 -5.18 -19.79
N HIS A 19 6.93 -5.30 -20.52
CA HIS A 19 6.21 -5.54 -20.72
C HIS A 19 5.48 -6.20 -20.25
N GLU A 20 5.66 -5.40 -20.05
CA GLU A 20 4.82 -6.45 -19.51
C GLU A 20 4.06 -6.05 -18.28
N SER A 21 2.84 -6.60 -18.09
CA SER A 21 2.08 -6.34 -16.88
C SER A 21 2.78 -6.98 -15.69
N PRO A 22 2.83 -6.30 -14.54
CA PRO A 22 3.35 -6.92 -13.34
C PRO A 22 2.58 -8.17 -12.97
N VAL A 23 3.28 -9.15 -12.44
CA VAL A 23 2.66 -10.40 -11.99
C VAL A 23 2.36 -10.28 -10.52
N ALA A 24 1.13 -10.63 -10.12
CA ALA A 24 0.74 -10.58 -8.71
C ALA A 24 1.66 -11.48 -7.90
N ALA A 25 1.99 -11.06 -6.67
CA ALA A 25 2.86 -11.83 -5.81
C ALA A 25 2.18 -13.16 -5.47
N PRO A 26 2.84 -14.28 -5.75
CA PRO A 26 2.26 -15.58 -5.40
C PRO A 26 2.25 -15.78 -3.89
N ALA A 27 1.55 -16.80 -3.42
CA ALA A 27 1.50 -17.12 -2.01
C ALA A 27 2.87 -17.48 -1.45
N GLY A 28 3.82 -17.83 -2.30
CA GLY A 28 5.13 -18.30 -1.90
C GLY A 28 6.25 -17.26 -1.91
N TRP A 29 5.95 -16.00 -1.68
CA TRP A 29 6.99 -14.97 -1.61
C TRP A 29 7.93 -15.22 -0.44
N SER A 30 9.19 -14.75 -0.54
CA SER A 30 10.18 -14.96 0.49
C SER A 30 10.21 -13.83 1.52
N SER A 31 9.97 -12.60 1.10
CA SER A 31 9.96 -11.48 2.04
C SER A 31 9.09 -10.34 1.55
N VAL A 32 8.56 -9.59 2.51
CA VAL A 32 7.77 -8.39 2.27
C VAL A 32 8.29 -7.31 3.21
N ARG A 33 8.53 -6.13 2.66
CA ARG A 33 9.04 -5.00 3.45
C ARG A 33 8.32 -3.74 3.04
N ILE A 34 7.88 -2.95 4.01
CA ILE A 34 7.33 -1.61 3.76
C ILE A 34 8.36 -0.58 4.16
N ARG A 35 8.65 0.37 3.28
CA ARG A 35 9.62 1.42 3.54
C ARG A 35 9.03 2.78 3.18
N PRO A 36 9.63 3.86 3.72
CA PRO A 36 9.06 5.19 3.48
C PRO A 36 9.27 5.62 2.03
N GLY A 37 8.24 6.27 1.48
CA GLY A 37 8.28 6.80 0.12
C GLY A 37 8.19 8.32 0.06
N SER A 38 8.18 8.99 1.21
CA SER A 38 8.10 10.46 1.27
C SER A 38 8.83 10.94 2.52
N SER A 39 9.06 12.26 2.60
CA SER A 39 9.72 12.80 3.78
C SER A 39 8.88 12.62 5.04
N GLU A 40 7.55 12.71 4.89
CA GLU A 40 6.67 12.55 6.05
C GLU A 40 6.76 11.13 6.61
N THR A 41 6.75 10.13 5.75
CA THR A 41 6.84 8.74 6.21
C THR A 41 8.24 8.41 6.70
N ARG A 42 9.29 9.06 6.15
CA ARG A 42 10.65 8.88 6.66
C ARG A 42 10.81 9.35 8.09
N SER A 43 10.06 10.35 8.50
CA SER A 43 10.18 10.85 9.87
C SER A 43 9.43 10.00 10.88
N GLY A 44 8.58 9.08 10.43
CA GLY A 44 7.77 8.25 11.31
C GLY A 44 8.07 6.77 11.28
N MET A 45 9.07 6.33 10.51
CA MET A 45 9.41 4.93 10.42
C MET A 45 10.88 4.78 10.04
N PRO A 46 11.48 3.60 10.26
CA PRO A 46 12.89 3.39 9.90
C PRO A 46 13.11 3.59 8.40
N ARG A 47 14.22 4.21 8.05
CA ARG A 47 14.55 4.47 6.65
C ARG A 47 14.61 3.17 5.83
N ARG A 48 15.14 2.11 6.41
CA ARG A 48 15.23 0.82 5.74
C ARG A 48 13.89 0.09 5.68
N GLY A 49 12.88 0.63 6.35
CA GLY A 49 11.57 0.05 6.36
C GLY A 49 11.42 -1.02 7.44
N ILE A 50 10.29 -1.67 7.38
CA ILE A 50 9.90 -2.69 8.36
C ILE A 50 9.61 -3.96 7.59
N LYS A 51 10.25 -5.06 7.97
CA LYS A 51 9.91 -6.36 7.40
C LYS A 51 8.56 -6.78 7.96
N ILE A 52 7.65 -7.15 7.07
CA ILE A 52 6.32 -7.58 7.48
C ILE A 52 6.35 -9.07 7.71
N THR A 53 6.23 -9.48 8.97
CA THR A 53 6.28 -10.89 9.36
C THR A 53 4.94 -11.42 9.82
N GLU A 54 4.01 -10.53 10.17
CA GLU A 54 2.67 -10.92 10.62
C GLU A 54 1.64 -10.15 9.81
N MET A 55 0.57 -10.82 9.44
CA MET A 55 -0.51 -10.24 8.66
C MET A 55 -1.84 -10.55 9.30
N PRO A 56 -2.82 -9.65 9.19
CA PRO A 56 -2.76 -8.41 8.42
C PRO A 56 -1.86 -7.38 9.07
N PHE A 57 -1.20 -6.58 8.22
CA PHE A 57 -0.34 -5.48 8.67
C PHE A 57 -1.07 -4.18 8.36
N GLY A 58 -1.47 -3.46 9.39
CA GLY A 58 -2.30 -2.28 9.23
C GLY A 58 -1.52 -0.98 9.35
N VAL A 59 -1.95 0.01 8.55
CA VAL A 59 -1.37 1.36 8.56
C VAL A 59 -2.49 2.35 8.77
N GLY A 60 -2.26 3.34 9.62
CA GLY A 60 -3.27 4.35 9.88
C GLY A 60 -2.75 5.53 10.66
N ARG A 61 -3.68 6.38 11.06
CA ARG A 61 -3.39 7.60 11.81
C ARG A 61 -3.44 7.32 13.31
N LYS A 62 -2.52 7.91 14.03
CA LYS A 62 -2.55 7.85 15.49
C LYS A 62 -3.85 8.46 16.00
N PRO A 63 -4.57 7.76 16.87
CA PRO A 63 -5.79 8.31 17.44
C PRO A 63 -5.49 9.58 18.24
N LEU A 64 -6.39 10.55 18.16
CA LEU A 64 -6.31 11.72 19.00
C LEU A 64 -6.86 11.39 20.37
N ARG A 65 -6.54 12.26 21.32
CA ARG A 65 -7.07 12.12 22.67
C ARG A 65 -8.60 12.07 22.63
N GLY A 66 -9.16 11.02 23.23
CA GLY A 66 -10.59 10.82 23.23
C GLY A 66 -11.16 10.02 22.09
N GLU A 67 -10.34 9.74 21.07
CA GLU A 67 -10.78 8.89 19.99
C GLU A 67 -10.62 7.43 20.36
N GLN A 68 -11.52 6.61 19.82
CA GLN A 68 -11.47 5.17 20.09
C GLN A 68 -10.34 4.51 19.30
N THR A 69 -9.81 3.42 19.86
CA THR A 69 -8.85 2.58 19.16
C THR A 69 -9.54 1.94 17.96
N PRO A 70 -8.86 1.88 16.80
CA PRO A 70 -9.44 1.23 15.62
C PRO A 70 -9.75 -0.24 15.88
N ARG A 71 -10.82 -0.74 15.25
CA ARG A 71 -11.19 -2.14 15.35
C ARG A 71 -10.19 -3.04 14.64
N VAL A 72 -9.68 -2.57 13.50
CA VAL A 72 -8.67 -3.29 12.76
C VAL A 72 -7.33 -3.01 13.41
N GLY A 73 -6.56 -4.05 13.67
CA GLY A 73 -5.24 -3.88 14.26
C GLY A 73 -4.35 -3.05 13.38
N ILE A 74 -3.80 -1.97 13.91
CA ILE A 74 -2.93 -1.07 13.17
C ILE A 74 -1.53 -1.19 13.75
N THR A 75 -0.61 -1.63 12.90
CA THR A 75 0.77 -1.89 13.32
C THR A 75 1.63 -0.64 13.17
N LEU A 76 1.38 0.15 12.13
CA LEU A 76 2.20 1.33 11.82
C LEU A 76 1.30 2.55 11.82
N MET A 77 1.61 3.51 12.70
CA MET A 77 0.77 4.69 12.87
C MET A 77 1.56 5.94 12.67
N PHE A 78 0.92 6.95 12.06
CA PHE A 78 1.50 8.27 11.84
C PHE A 78 0.61 9.33 12.42
N GLY A 79 1.21 10.38 12.98
CA GLY A 79 0.46 11.59 13.33
C GLY A 79 0.07 12.32 12.05
N ASP A 80 -1.06 12.99 12.12
CA ASP A 80 -1.55 13.79 11.01
C ASP A 80 -2.29 14.98 11.60
N SER A 81 -2.49 16.02 10.80
CA SER A 81 -3.22 17.21 11.23
C SER A 81 -4.26 17.56 10.19
N LYS A 82 -5.30 18.26 10.64
CA LYS A 82 -6.42 18.63 9.77
C LYS A 82 -5.96 19.52 8.62
N PRO A 83 -6.49 19.31 7.42
CA PRO A 83 -7.43 18.23 7.07
C PRO A 83 -6.70 16.90 6.93
N TYR A 84 -7.23 15.87 7.56
CA TYR A 84 -6.54 14.59 7.63
C TYR A 84 -6.50 13.89 6.28
N ASN A 85 -5.32 13.37 5.93
CA ASN A 85 -5.16 12.43 4.83
C ASN A 85 -5.32 11.00 5.29
N LEU A 86 -4.86 10.72 6.52
CA LEU A 86 -4.93 9.37 7.05
C LEU A 86 -6.16 9.17 7.91
N SER A 87 -6.83 8.06 7.70
CA SER A 87 -7.87 7.56 8.60
C SER A 87 -7.22 6.71 9.68
N ARG A 88 -7.89 6.55 10.83
CA ARG A 88 -7.35 5.76 11.94
C ARG A 88 -7.06 4.33 11.52
N SER A 89 -7.92 3.76 10.69
CA SER A 89 -7.65 2.51 9.98
C SER A 89 -7.67 2.84 8.52
N HIS A 90 -6.52 2.79 7.85
CA HIS A 90 -6.45 3.26 6.48
C HIS A 90 -6.35 2.10 5.49
N PHE A 91 -5.28 1.31 5.60
CA PHE A 91 -5.16 0.12 4.74
C PHE A 91 -4.47 -1.00 5.50
N VAL A 92 -4.64 -2.21 4.98
CA VAL A 92 -3.94 -3.38 5.51
C VAL A 92 -3.31 -4.14 4.36
N ILE A 93 -2.19 -4.79 4.65
CA ILE A 93 -1.55 -5.75 3.75
C ILE A 93 -1.84 -7.12 4.33
N GLU A 94 -2.37 -8.02 3.52
CA GLU A 94 -2.85 -9.29 4.02
C GLU A 94 -2.73 -10.37 2.95
N ARG A 95 -2.80 -11.62 3.38
CA ARG A 95 -2.81 -12.75 2.47
C ARG A 95 -4.17 -12.85 1.80
N GLY A 96 -4.17 -12.93 0.47
CA GLY A 96 -5.36 -13.31 -0.26
C GLY A 96 -5.30 -14.79 -0.62
N ASN A 97 -6.25 -15.23 -1.46
CA ASN A 97 -6.30 -16.62 -1.85
C ASN A 97 -5.08 -17.03 -2.66
N ASN A 98 -4.68 -16.21 -3.62
CA ASN A 98 -3.60 -16.54 -4.53
C ASN A 98 -2.53 -15.46 -4.60
N ALA A 99 -2.63 -14.41 -3.76
CA ALA A 99 -1.72 -13.29 -3.86
C ALA A 99 -1.67 -12.55 -2.55
N LEU A 100 -0.62 -11.77 -2.40
CA LEU A 100 -0.54 -10.79 -1.33
C LEU A 100 -1.38 -9.60 -1.75
N MET A 101 -2.28 -9.16 -0.88
CA MET A 101 -3.26 -8.12 -1.20
C MET A 101 -3.04 -6.89 -0.33
N ILE A 102 -3.44 -5.74 -0.86
CA ILE A 102 -3.60 -4.54 -0.05
C ILE A 102 -5.06 -4.13 -0.14
N ARG A 103 -5.64 -3.81 1.01
CA ARG A 103 -7.05 -3.49 1.11
C ARG A 103 -7.24 -2.19 1.86
N ASP A 104 -8.05 -1.29 1.30
CA ASP A 104 -8.47 -0.08 2.00
C ASP A 104 -9.58 -0.47 2.97
N VAL A 105 -9.43 -0.09 4.23
CA VAL A 105 -10.36 -0.53 5.28
C VAL A 105 -11.31 0.59 5.67
N GLY A 106 -11.86 1.27 4.66
CA GLY A 106 -12.86 2.30 4.89
C GLY A 106 -12.27 3.68 5.10
N SER A 107 -11.12 3.96 4.48
CA SER A 107 -10.54 5.29 4.62
C SER A 107 -11.41 6.35 3.97
N GLN A 108 -11.27 7.58 4.43
CA GLN A 108 -12.09 8.67 3.95
C GLN A 108 -11.67 9.14 2.57
N LEU A 109 -10.38 9.11 2.27
CA LEU A 109 -9.84 9.66 1.03
C LEU A 109 -9.24 8.61 0.10
N GLY A 110 -9.25 7.34 0.51
CA GLY A 110 -8.78 6.26 -0.35
C GLY A 110 -7.30 5.99 -0.27
N THR A 111 -6.89 4.99 -1.01
CA THR A 111 -5.50 4.55 -1.11
C THR A 111 -5.19 4.37 -2.60
N VAL A 112 -4.01 4.79 -3.04
CA VAL A 112 -3.59 4.59 -4.42
C VAL A 112 -2.47 3.57 -4.44
N VAL A 113 -2.64 2.51 -5.21
CA VAL A 113 -1.69 1.39 -5.28
C VAL A 113 -1.26 1.26 -6.72
N ASN A 114 0.02 1.54 -6.98
CA ASN A 114 0.58 1.45 -8.33
C ASN A 114 -0.27 2.22 -9.35
N GLY A 115 -0.74 3.40 -8.93
CA GLY A 115 -1.53 4.28 -9.79
C GLY A 115 -3.03 4.01 -9.78
N GLU A 116 -3.48 2.97 -9.11
CA GLU A 116 -4.90 2.62 -9.07
C GLU A 116 -5.49 2.96 -7.71
N ARG A 117 -6.57 3.76 -7.70
CA ARG A 117 -7.23 4.13 -6.44
C ARG A 117 -8.18 3.04 -6.00
N ILE A 118 -8.07 2.68 -4.72
CA ILE A 118 -8.98 1.75 -4.08
C ILE A 118 -9.62 2.44 -2.87
N GLY A 119 -10.70 1.88 -2.38
CA GLY A 119 -11.48 2.51 -1.32
C GLY A 119 -12.44 3.51 -1.91
N ILE A 120 -13.04 4.36 -1.07
CA ILE A 120 -14.04 5.37 -1.45
C ILE A 120 -15.22 4.72 -2.17
N ASP A 121 -14.96 4.05 -3.29
CA ASP A 121 -15.95 3.30 -4.03
C ASP A 121 -15.93 1.87 -3.51
N GLU A 122 -17.03 1.45 -2.94
CA GLU A 122 -17.10 0.16 -2.24
C GLU A 122 -16.83 -1.04 -3.14
N ARG A 123 -16.93 -0.87 -4.45
CA ARG A 123 -16.77 -1.99 -5.38
C ARG A 123 -15.29 -2.37 -5.61
N ASN A 124 -14.37 -1.50 -5.23
CA ASN A 124 -12.96 -1.76 -5.47
C ASN A 124 -12.16 -1.28 -4.28
N ASN A 125 -12.08 -2.13 -3.25
CA ASN A 125 -11.35 -1.76 -2.04
C ASN A 125 -10.10 -2.62 -1.80
N ALA A 126 -9.74 -3.49 -2.74
CA ALA A 126 -8.55 -4.33 -2.59
C ALA A 126 -7.96 -4.64 -3.96
N VAL A 127 -6.64 -4.71 -4.03
CA VAL A 127 -5.91 -5.10 -5.24
C VAL A 127 -4.72 -5.96 -4.85
N PRO A 128 -4.26 -6.83 -5.75
CA PRO A 128 -3.05 -7.61 -5.46
C PRO A 128 -1.81 -6.75 -5.59
N LEU A 129 -0.82 -7.06 -4.77
CA LEU A 129 0.53 -6.53 -4.92
C LEU A 129 1.32 -7.47 -5.82
N HIS A 130 2.40 -6.95 -6.41
CA HIS A 130 3.22 -7.77 -7.31
C HIS A 130 4.65 -7.86 -6.80
N ILE A 131 5.39 -8.81 -7.35
CA ILE A 131 6.81 -8.97 -7.05
C ILE A 131 7.54 -7.68 -7.44
N GLY A 132 8.46 -7.24 -6.60
CA GLY A 132 9.21 -6.00 -6.80
C GLY A 132 8.62 -4.87 -5.99
N GLU A 133 8.78 -3.66 -6.49
CA GLU A 133 8.35 -2.45 -5.80
C GLU A 133 6.90 -2.14 -6.12
N ASN A 134 6.15 -1.85 -5.07
CA ASN A 134 4.77 -1.38 -5.18
C ASN A 134 4.69 0.01 -4.56
N GLU A 135 4.12 0.97 -5.29
CA GLU A 135 3.99 2.35 -4.80
C GLU A 135 2.61 2.53 -4.21
N ILE A 136 2.59 3.05 -2.99
CA ILE A 136 1.34 3.20 -2.24
C ILE A 136 1.29 4.62 -1.68
N THR A 137 0.17 5.32 -1.90
CA THR A 137 -0.09 6.57 -1.22
C THR A 137 -1.42 6.47 -0.49
N ALA A 138 -1.43 6.98 0.74
CA ALA A 138 -2.62 6.92 1.59
C ALA A 138 -3.18 8.32 1.74
N GLY A 139 -4.42 8.54 1.29
CA GLY A 139 -5.07 9.83 1.37
C GLY A 139 -5.38 10.42 0.02
N GLY A 140 -5.67 11.72 0.01
CA GLY A 140 -6.08 12.42 -1.20
C GLY A 140 -4.93 12.81 -2.09
N THR A 141 -5.24 13.65 -3.08
CA THR A 141 -4.25 14.18 -4.00
C THR A 141 -3.17 14.94 -3.21
N ASN A 142 -1.91 14.69 -3.56
CA ASN A 142 -0.76 15.34 -2.91
C ASN A 142 -0.64 14.99 -1.43
N THR A 143 -1.12 13.81 -1.03
CA THR A 143 -0.93 13.36 0.34
C THR A 143 0.56 13.23 0.65
N PRO A 144 0.98 13.57 1.87
CA PRO A 144 2.38 13.36 2.26
C PRO A 144 2.68 11.92 2.67
N PHE A 145 1.69 11.02 2.69
CA PHE A 145 1.89 9.66 3.19
C PHE A 145 2.07 8.70 2.04
N ALA A 146 3.33 8.51 1.63
CA ALA A 146 3.71 7.61 0.56
C ALA A 146 4.61 6.51 1.10
N PHE A 147 4.43 5.32 0.57
CA PHE A 147 5.15 4.12 0.99
C PHE A 147 5.58 3.31 -0.24
N ILE A 148 6.63 2.52 -0.06
CA ILE A 148 7.02 1.51 -1.03
C ILE A 148 6.93 0.16 -0.35
N VAL A 149 6.27 -0.80 -0.98
CA VAL A 149 6.23 -2.17 -0.48
C VAL A 149 7.03 -3.03 -1.45
N ASP A 150 8.11 -3.61 -0.94
CA ASP A 150 9.01 -4.46 -1.71
C ASP A 150 8.67 -5.92 -1.42
N ILE A 151 8.43 -6.69 -2.48
CA ILE A 151 8.10 -8.10 -2.35
C ILE A 151 9.12 -8.91 -3.14
N GLU A 152 9.77 -9.86 -2.46
CA GLU A 152 10.74 -10.74 -3.08
C GLU A 152 10.14 -12.12 -3.29
N PRO A 153 10.47 -12.74 -4.44
CA PRO A 153 9.92 -14.06 -4.76
C PRO A 153 10.41 -15.14 -3.83
#